data_2abfaadea12f2aee6bac3c735aa6e7e5
#
_entry.id   2abfaadea12f2aee6bac3c735aa6e7e5
#
_cell.length_a   1.000
_cell.length_b   1.000
_cell.length_c   1.000
_cell.angle_alpha   90.00
_cell.angle_beta   90.00
_cell.angle_gamma   90.00
#
_symmetry.space_group_name_H-M   'P 1'
#
loop_
_entity.id
_entity.type
_entity.pdbx_description
1 polymer ?
#
loop_
_entity_poly.entity_id
_entity_poly.type
_entity_poly.pdbx_seq_one_letter_code
_entity_poly.pdbx_strand_id
1 'polypeptide(L)'
;MLNYPKGPIFRQKLCNFGLQMKNKAYIILLLIVILGFSWSCKREGESHFALDMEAVRLIKASTTDSVSLQTVLHLDSIEGYDNLKSLTAEAWILVDDSTGCIISQKYANDPRQIASLTKIMTCLLAIEKDQMTDSVYITDDVFIAKDSRVRLGDGYVMENLVYEMMMQSDNDAAYAIAKHLGGDTLTFYNMMNEKAAYLGMRNTHFANPNGMPNFQNYSTASDMMTLVRYCMADSAFAQIVGTASKDIPLIDKRHLLSKNTNVLLEQYDGCIGIKTGYTKMAGYCLASAARRNDTTLFLILLNSKNRASRFTESALLLDYGFNVMKAYHERRK
;
A
#
# COMPACT_ATOMS: atom_id res chain seq x y z
N MET A 1 41.26 10.55 26.09
CA MET A 1 42.17 11.24 25.17
C MET A 1 42.93 10.19 24.39
N LEU A 2 42.54 9.93 23.17
CA LEU A 2 43.27 9.09 22.23
C LEU A 2 43.34 9.84 20.90
N ASN A 3 44.56 10.21 20.54
CA ASN A 3 44.93 10.96 19.35
C ASN A 3 44.80 10.09 18.08
N TYR A 4 44.13 10.60 17.05
CA TYR A 4 44.23 10.12 15.69
C TYR A 4 45.21 10.97 14.88
N PRO A 5 46.15 10.38 14.14
CA PRO A 5 47.08 11.14 13.29
C PRO A 5 46.40 11.50 11.95
N LYS A 6 46.43 12.78 11.62
CA LYS A 6 46.11 13.31 10.28
C LYS A 6 47.35 13.15 9.39
N GLY A 7 47.24 12.35 8.33
CA GLY A 7 48.29 12.23 7.33
C GLY A 7 47.74 12.34 5.89
N PRO A 8 48.37 13.12 5.00
CA PRO A 8 47.88 13.47 3.68
C PRO A 8 48.21 12.47 2.54
N ILE A 9 48.33 11.18 2.84
CA ILE A 9 48.81 10.17 1.86
C ILE A 9 47.67 9.48 1.07
N PHE A 10 46.40 9.70 1.45
CA PHE A 10 45.29 8.99 0.81
C PHE A 10 44.72 9.66 -0.45
N ARG A 11 45.01 10.93 -0.70
CA ARG A 11 44.54 11.64 -1.92
C ARG A 11 45.41 11.47 -3.16
N GLN A 12 46.65 11.04 -3.00
CA GLN A 12 47.62 10.94 -4.12
C GLN A 12 47.54 9.56 -4.87
N LYS A 13 46.92 8.55 -4.28
CA LYS A 13 46.79 7.22 -4.91
C LYS A 13 45.60 7.09 -5.82
N LEU A 14 44.58 7.95 -5.75
CA LEU A 14 43.40 7.92 -6.62
C LEU A 14 43.57 8.68 -7.95
N CYS A 15 44.52 9.62 -8.03
CA CYS A 15 44.82 10.33 -9.29
C CYS A 15 45.69 9.54 -10.27
N ASN A 16 46.47 8.56 -9.81
CA ASN A 16 47.36 7.79 -10.71
C ASN A 16 46.71 6.53 -11.29
N PHE A 17 45.46 6.19 -10.92
CA PHE A 17 44.74 5.05 -11.51
C PHE A 17 43.96 5.41 -12.80
N GLY A 18 43.83 6.68 -13.11
CA GLY A 18 43.06 7.20 -14.26
C GLY A 18 43.82 7.33 -15.57
N LEU A 19 45.11 7.05 -15.60
CA LEU A 19 45.95 7.39 -16.77
C LEU A 19 46.62 6.22 -17.54
N GLN A 20 46.26 4.96 -17.24
CA GLN A 20 46.83 3.79 -17.96
C GLN A 20 45.80 2.76 -18.43
N MET A 21 44.62 3.17 -18.85
CA MET A 21 43.69 2.24 -19.51
C MET A 21 43.56 2.49 -21.01
N LYS A 22 44.64 2.20 -21.74
CA LYS A 22 44.62 2.17 -23.23
C LYS A 22 44.65 0.74 -23.82
N ASN A 23 44.13 -0.27 -23.13
CA ASN A 23 44.12 -1.61 -23.70
C ASN A 23 42.69 -2.18 -23.68
N LYS A 24 42.07 -2.26 -24.88
CA LYS A 24 40.72 -2.81 -25.10
C LYS A 24 40.53 -4.22 -24.50
N ALA A 25 41.59 -5.01 -24.36
CA ALA A 25 41.59 -6.34 -23.78
C ALA A 25 41.24 -6.35 -22.28
N TYR A 26 41.66 -5.31 -21.52
CA TYR A 26 41.35 -5.20 -20.08
C TYR A 26 39.88 -4.81 -19.82
N ILE A 27 39.29 -3.99 -20.72
CA ILE A 27 37.86 -3.61 -20.62
C ILE A 27 36.98 -4.83 -20.89
N ILE A 28 37.37 -5.68 -21.86
CA ILE A 28 36.64 -6.92 -22.16
C ILE A 28 36.76 -7.93 -20.98
N LEU A 29 37.93 -8.02 -20.37
CA LEU A 29 38.13 -8.92 -19.21
C LEU A 29 37.34 -8.44 -17.98
N LEU A 30 37.26 -7.11 -17.75
CA LEU A 30 36.45 -6.53 -16.67
C LEU A 30 34.93 -6.73 -16.90
N LEU A 31 34.49 -6.62 -18.16
CA LEU A 31 33.10 -6.91 -18.56
C LEU A 31 32.77 -8.41 -18.42
N ILE A 32 33.70 -9.32 -18.73
CA ILE A 32 33.51 -10.75 -18.54
C ILE A 32 33.46 -11.13 -17.05
N VAL A 33 34.26 -10.46 -16.20
CA VAL A 33 34.23 -10.68 -14.75
C VAL A 33 32.92 -10.12 -14.16
N ILE A 34 32.43 -8.97 -14.62
CA ILE A 34 31.16 -8.41 -14.19
C ILE A 34 29.97 -9.27 -14.69
N LEU A 35 30.04 -9.76 -15.92
CA LEU A 35 29.03 -10.68 -16.47
C LEU A 35 29.13 -12.11 -15.90
N GLY A 36 30.32 -12.56 -15.53
CA GLY A 36 30.53 -13.86 -14.90
C GLY A 36 30.10 -13.89 -13.42
N PHE A 37 30.17 -12.76 -12.71
CA PHE A 37 29.63 -12.66 -11.35
C PHE A 37 28.09 -12.59 -11.33
N SER A 38 27.46 -12.10 -12.38
CA SER A 38 25.99 -12.08 -12.52
C SER A 38 25.42 -13.45 -12.89
N TRP A 39 26.24 -14.44 -13.30
CA TRP A 39 25.72 -15.76 -13.70
C TRP A 39 25.88 -16.83 -12.60
N SER A 40 26.58 -16.56 -11.52
CA SER A 40 26.82 -17.53 -10.45
C SER A 40 25.90 -17.35 -9.22
N CYS A 41 24.97 -16.40 -9.25
CA CYS A 41 23.98 -16.15 -8.17
C CYS A 41 22.54 -16.13 -8.71
N LYS A 42 22.19 -17.05 -9.62
CA LYS A 42 20.79 -17.38 -9.88
C LYS A 42 20.29 -18.28 -8.76
N ARG A 43 19.92 -17.68 -7.63
CA ARG A 43 18.94 -18.20 -6.69
C ARG A 43 17.58 -17.60 -7.02
N GLU A 44 16.55 -18.40 -6.90
CA GLU A 44 15.14 -18.21 -7.29
C GLU A 44 14.42 -16.96 -6.72
N GLY A 45 15.09 -15.87 -6.42
CA GLY A 45 14.53 -14.61 -5.91
C GLY A 45 14.55 -13.41 -6.86
N GLU A 46 15.21 -13.51 -8.04
CA GLU A 46 15.41 -12.32 -8.90
C GLU A 46 14.21 -11.97 -9.79
N SER A 47 13.25 -12.87 -10.01
CA SER A 47 12.06 -12.58 -10.83
C SER A 47 11.09 -11.58 -10.17
N HIS A 48 10.95 -11.64 -8.84
CA HIS A 48 10.07 -10.73 -8.10
C HIS A 48 10.65 -9.30 -8.01
N PHE A 49 11.96 -9.15 -7.84
CA PHE A 49 12.59 -7.83 -7.72
C PHE A 49 12.55 -7.01 -9.02
N ALA A 50 12.69 -7.66 -10.17
CA ALA A 50 12.62 -6.98 -11.48
C ALA A 50 11.20 -6.47 -11.78
N LEU A 51 10.17 -7.28 -11.47
CA LEU A 51 8.76 -6.90 -11.58
C LEU A 51 8.42 -5.73 -10.64
N ASP A 52 8.98 -5.75 -9.43
CA ASP A 52 8.79 -4.75 -8.41
C ASP A 52 9.34 -3.37 -8.82
N MET A 53 10.53 -3.32 -9.41
CA MET A 53 11.13 -2.08 -9.93
C MET A 53 10.34 -1.49 -11.11
N GLU A 54 9.76 -2.33 -11.96
CA GLU A 54 8.93 -1.87 -13.07
C GLU A 54 7.58 -1.32 -12.57
N ALA A 55 6.94 -1.97 -11.60
CA ALA A 55 5.74 -1.48 -10.95
C ALA A 55 5.96 -0.11 -10.28
N VAL A 56 7.06 0.06 -9.52
CA VAL A 56 7.43 1.35 -8.92
C VAL A 56 7.71 2.42 -9.98
N ARG A 57 8.33 2.05 -11.11
CA ARG A 57 8.61 2.96 -12.21
C ARG A 57 7.33 3.42 -12.91
N LEU A 58 6.37 2.51 -13.13
CA LEU A 58 5.06 2.83 -13.70
C LEU A 58 4.24 3.74 -12.78
N ILE A 59 4.24 3.49 -11.47
CA ILE A 59 3.58 4.35 -10.47
C ILE A 59 4.20 5.75 -10.48
N LYS A 60 5.53 5.87 -10.54
CA LYS A 60 6.23 7.17 -10.60
C LYS A 60 6.02 7.90 -11.93
N ALA A 61 5.99 7.19 -13.05
CA ALA A 61 5.76 7.80 -14.38
C ALA A 61 4.34 8.37 -14.49
N SER A 62 3.33 7.72 -13.89
CA SER A 62 1.94 8.15 -13.97
C SER A 62 1.62 9.41 -13.15
N THR A 63 2.47 9.80 -12.20
CA THR A 63 2.27 11.04 -11.41
C THR A 63 2.68 12.32 -12.15
N THR A 64 3.37 12.21 -13.29
CA THR A 64 3.82 13.37 -14.09
C THR A 64 2.77 13.86 -15.08
N ASP A 65 1.77 13.05 -15.45
CA ASP A 65 0.74 13.40 -16.44
C ASP A 65 -0.53 14.07 -15.88
N SER A 66 -0.55 14.40 -14.58
CA SER A 66 -1.70 15.02 -13.90
C SER A 66 -2.11 16.40 -14.46
N VAL A 67 -1.29 17.02 -15.30
CA VAL A 67 -1.58 18.32 -15.93
C VAL A 67 -2.63 18.21 -17.05
N SER A 68 -2.92 17.01 -17.57
CA SER A 68 -3.70 16.87 -18.81
C SER A 68 -5.22 16.96 -18.63
N LEU A 69 -5.79 16.52 -17.51
CA LEU A 69 -7.25 16.51 -17.32
C LEU A 69 -7.83 17.92 -17.14
N GLN A 70 -7.21 18.77 -16.32
CA GLN A 70 -7.65 20.15 -16.09
C GLN A 70 -7.52 21.02 -17.34
N THR A 71 -6.58 20.70 -18.24
CA THR A 71 -6.38 21.43 -19.48
C THR A 71 -7.42 21.04 -20.53
N VAL A 72 -7.97 19.84 -20.46
CA VAL A 72 -8.91 19.27 -21.45
C VAL A 72 -10.36 19.41 -21.03
N LEU A 73 -10.66 19.43 -19.73
CA LEU A 73 -12.01 19.43 -19.17
C LEU A 73 -12.25 20.61 -18.21
N HIS A 74 -13.42 21.22 -18.31
CA HIS A 74 -13.96 22.08 -17.25
C HIS A 74 -14.55 21.19 -16.15
N LEU A 75 -13.74 20.81 -15.18
CA LEU A 75 -14.10 19.82 -14.13
C LEU A 75 -15.31 20.26 -13.30
N ASP A 76 -15.51 21.56 -13.12
CA ASP A 76 -16.65 22.17 -12.42
C ASP A 76 -17.98 22.03 -13.17
N SER A 77 -17.95 21.79 -14.49
CA SER A 77 -19.13 21.53 -15.31
C SER A 77 -19.54 20.04 -15.37
N ILE A 78 -18.74 19.14 -14.78
CA ILE A 78 -19.03 17.72 -14.78
C ILE A 78 -20.07 17.38 -13.70
N GLU A 79 -21.02 16.54 -14.05
CA GLU A 79 -22.05 16.05 -13.12
C GLU A 79 -21.42 15.45 -11.86
N GLY A 80 -21.92 15.90 -10.69
CA GLY A 80 -21.43 15.49 -9.38
C GLY A 80 -20.39 16.41 -8.75
N TYR A 81 -19.85 17.40 -9.48
CA TYR A 81 -18.87 18.35 -8.91
C TYR A 81 -19.41 19.09 -7.67
N ASP A 82 -20.66 19.56 -7.72
CA ASP A 82 -21.24 20.30 -6.59
C ASP A 82 -21.40 19.44 -5.33
N ASN A 83 -21.55 18.12 -5.48
CA ASN A 83 -21.60 17.20 -4.35
C ASN A 83 -20.29 17.21 -3.55
N LEU A 84 -19.16 17.47 -4.22
CA LEU A 84 -17.84 17.48 -3.55
C LEU A 84 -17.71 18.60 -2.53
N LYS A 85 -18.48 19.70 -2.68
CA LYS A 85 -18.50 20.85 -1.75
C LYS A 85 -19.09 20.48 -0.40
N SER A 86 -19.94 19.46 -0.33
CA SER A 86 -20.63 18.99 0.88
C SER A 86 -19.92 17.89 1.62
N LEU A 87 -18.79 17.38 1.11
CA LEU A 87 -18.05 16.27 1.72
C LEU A 87 -17.46 16.69 3.07
N THR A 88 -17.67 15.85 4.06
CA THR A 88 -17.18 16.06 5.43
C THR A 88 -15.76 15.53 5.65
N ALA A 89 -15.27 14.67 4.77
CA ALA A 89 -13.90 14.17 4.83
C ALA A 89 -12.89 15.32 4.80
N GLU A 90 -11.87 15.21 5.65
CA GLU A 90 -10.86 16.26 5.74
C GLU A 90 -9.83 16.16 4.62
N ALA A 91 -9.48 14.95 4.20
CA ALA A 91 -8.55 14.76 3.09
C ALA A 91 -8.99 13.61 2.20
N TRP A 92 -8.72 13.75 0.89
CA TRP A 92 -8.91 12.68 -0.10
C TRP A 92 -8.00 12.84 -1.30
N ILE A 93 -7.85 11.77 -2.04
CA ILE A 93 -7.31 11.72 -3.39
C ILE A 93 -8.04 10.67 -4.21
N LEU A 94 -8.50 11.05 -5.40
CA LEU A 94 -9.16 10.19 -6.39
C LEU A 94 -8.33 10.16 -7.66
N VAL A 95 -7.98 8.96 -8.11
CA VAL A 95 -7.06 8.74 -9.23
C VAL A 95 -7.66 7.74 -10.21
N ASP A 96 -7.52 7.98 -11.51
CA ASP A 96 -7.70 6.97 -12.54
C ASP A 96 -6.43 6.10 -12.65
N ASP A 97 -6.58 4.80 -12.53
CA ASP A 97 -5.45 3.87 -12.52
C ASP A 97 -4.71 3.81 -13.85
N SER A 98 -5.44 3.82 -14.96
CA SER A 98 -4.88 3.63 -16.31
C SER A 98 -3.97 4.78 -16.73
N THR A 99 -4.36 6.01 -16.37
CA THR A 99 -3.60 7.23 -16.73
C THR A 99 -2.74 7.74 -15.57
N GLY A 100 -3.03 7.32 -14.32
CA GLY A 100 -2.45 7.89 -13.11
C GLY A 100 -2.90 9.32 -12.82
N CYS A 101 -3.86 9.85 -13.58
CA CYS A 101 -4.33 11.22 -13.41
C CYS A 101 -5.11 11.41 -12.11
N ILE A 102 -4.76 12.46 -11.36
CA ILE A 102 -5.52 12.90 -10.20
C ILE A 102 -6.77 13.62 -10.69
N ILE A 103 -7.94 13.04 -10.40
CA ILE A 103 -9.25 13.59 -10.78
C ILE A 103 -9.72 14.64 -9.76
N SER A 104 -9.55 14.34 -8.48
CA SER A 104 -9.91 15.23 -7.36
C SER A 104 -9.02 14.97 -6.17
N GLN A 105 -8.67 16.03 -5.46
CA GLN A 105 -7.92 15.91 -4.21
C GLN A 105 -8.23 17.07 -3.27
N LYS A 106 -8.08 16.82 -1.97
CA LYS A 106 -8.15 17.83 -0.91
C LYS A 106 -7.16 17.44 0.18
N TYR A 107 -6.27 18.35 0.57
CA TYR A 107 -5.25 18.12 1.62
C TYR A 107 -4.55 16.76 1.52
N ALA A 108 -4.33 16.29 0.28
CA ALA A 108 -3.87 14.94 -0.01
C ALA A 108 -2.45 14.65 0.51
N ASN A 109 -1.64 15.70 0.71
CA ASN A 109 -0.26 15.59 1.19
C ASN A 109 -0.09 15.89 2.68
N ASP A 110 -1.18 16.20 3.40
CA ASP A 110 -1.13 16.50 4.83
C ASP A 110 -1.05 15.20 5.64
N PRO A 111 -0.02 15.03 6.51
CA PRO A 111 0.10 13.85 7.35
C PRO A 111 -1.08 13.74 8.33
N ARG A 112 -1.67 12.54 8.41
CA ARG A 112 -2.82 12.22 9.26
C ARG A 112 -2.73 10.82 9.83
N GLN A 113 -3.45 10.59 10.91
CA GLN A 113 -3.70 9.23 11.39
C GLN A 113 -4.59 8.51 10.37
N ILE A 114 -4.23 7.27 10.03
CA ILE A 114 -4.89 6.49 8.97
C ILE A 114 -5.67 5.28 9.50
N ALA A 115 -5.65 5.07 10.81
CA ALA A 115 -6.29 3.92 11.46
C ALA A 115 -5.90 2.59 10.77
N SER A 116 -6.84 1.67 10.65
CA SER A 116 -6.61 0.34 10.07
C SER A 116 -6.30 0.31 8.57
N LEU A 117 -6.18 1.46 7.88
CA LEU A 117 -5.55 1.46 6.56
C LEU A 117 -4.09 1.03 6.64
N THR A 118 -3.44 1.15 7.79
CA THR A 118 -2.13 0.58 8.13
C THR A 118 -2.01 -0.89 7.75
N LYS A 119 -3.09 -1.68 7.91
CA LYS A 119 -3.12 -3.12 7.60
C LYS A 119 -2.91 -3.44 6.11
N ILE A 120 -3.04 -2.45 5.22
CA ILE A 120 -2.68 -2.59 3.80
C ILE A 120 -1.19 -2.90 3.67
N MET A 121 -0.32 -2.20 4.41
CA MET A 121 1.12 -2.47 4.45
C MET A 121 1.42 -3.83 5.09
N THR A 122 0.72 -4.19 6.17
CA THR A 122 0.88 -5.50 6.82
C THR A 122 0.51 -6.65 5.87
N CYS A 123 -0.58 -6.50 5.13
CA CYS A 123 -1.03 -7.46 4.11
C CYS A 123 0.00 -7.59 2.97
N LEU A 124 0.51 -6.46 2.46
CA LEU A 124 1.54 -6.44 1.42
C LEU A 124 2.77 -7.23 1.85
N LEU A 125 3.29 -6.98 3.05
CA LEU A 125 4.47 -7.68 3.56
C LEU A 125 4.21 -9.16 3.76
N ALA A 126 2.99 -9.56 4.16
CA ALA A 126 2.63 -10.99 4.28
C ALA A 126 2.68 -11.69 2.91
N ILE A 127 2.16 -11.04 1.86
CA ILE A 127 2.19 -11.58 0.50
C ILE A 127 3.64 -11.65 -0.02
N GLU A 128 4.42 -10.60 0.12
CA GLU A 128 5.79 -10.53 -0.41
C GLU A 128 6.79 -11.47 0.28
N LYS A 129 6.53 -11.87 1.51
CA LYS A 129 7.38 -12.84 2.23
C LYS A 129 7.18 -14.28 1.78
N ASP A 130 6.18 -14.54 0.93
CA ASP A 130 5.87 -15.89 0.41
C ASP A 130 5.66 -16.95 1.51
N GLN A 131 5.08 -16.53 2.64
CA GLN A 131 4.81 -17.38 3.80
C GLN A 131 3.31 -17.61 4.02
N MET A 132 2.50 -17.48 2.96
CA MET A 132 1.04 -17.55 3.04
C MET A 132 0.51 -18.93 3.46
N THR A 133 1.33 -19.98 3.37
CA THR A 133 0.98 -21.36 3.78
C THR A 133 1.42 -21.71 5.21
N ASP A 134 2.14 -20.82 5.88
CA ASP A 134 2.66 -21.08 7.23
C ASP A 134 1.52 -21.16 8.26
N SER A 135 1.76 -21.95 9.32
CA SER A 135 0.87 -22.01 10.48
C SER A 135 1.20 -20.90 11.47
N VAL A 136 0.23 -20.06 11.78
CA VAL A 136 0.34 -18.94 12.72
C VAL A 136 -0.60 -19.17 13.89
N TYR A 137 -0.11 -19.02 15.13
CA TYR A 137 -0.89 -19.17 16.34
C TYR A 137 -1.03 -17.85 17.08
N ILE A 138 -2.22 -17.62 17.65
CA ILE A 138 -2.50 -16.47 18.50
C ILE A 138 -1.96 -16.76 19.89
N THR A 139 -0.88 -16.11 20.26
CA THR A 139 -0.18 -16.27 21.55
C THR A 139 -0.48 -15.11 22.51
N ASP A 140 -0.21 -15.27 23.80
CA ASP A 140 -0.51 -14.26 24.84
C ASP A 140 0.09 -12.88 24.54
N ASP A 141 1.27 -12.83 23.96
CA ASP A 141 2.00 -11.61 23.69
C ASP A 141 1.50 -10.83 22.44
N VAL A 142 0.63 -11.44 21.63
CA VAL A 142 -0.06 -10.77 20.52
C VAL A 142 -1.56 -10.59 20.76
N PHE A 143 -2.12 -11.20 21.79
CA PHE A 143 -3.53 -11.10 22.16
C PHE A 143 -3.77 -9.89 23.06
N ILE A 144 -4.03 -8.73 22.47
CA ILE A 144 -4.12 -7.42 23.15
C ILE A 144 -5.50 -6.74 23.01
N ALA A 145 -6.24 -7.04 21.96
CA ALA A 145 -7.47 -6.31 21.64
C ALA A 145 -8.70 -7.01 22.21
N LYS A 146 -9.49 -6.26 23.00
CA LYS A 146 -10.76 -6.79 23.58
C LYS A 146 -11.82 -7.11 22.51
N ASP A 147 -11.75 -6.47 21.35
CA ASP A 147 -12.73 -6.60 20.27
C ASP A 147 -12.24 -7.52 19.14
N SER A 148 -11.19 -8.30 19.38
CA SER A 148 -10.67 -9.26 18.41
C SER A 148 -11.62 -10.46 18.26
N ARG A 149 -11.74 -10.97 17.02
CA ARG A 149 -12.51 -12.20 16.75
C ARG A 149 -11.64 -13.45 16.81
N VAL A 150 -10.34 -13.31 16.58
CA VAL A 150 -9.38 -14.36 16.85
C VAL A 150 -9.24 -14.54 18.37
N ARG A 151 -8.99 -15.74 18.82
CA ARG A 151 -8.91 -16.08 20.24
C ARG A 151 -7.52 -16.61 20.58
N LEU A 152 -7.12 -16.42 21.82
CA LEU A 152 -5.91 -17.01 22.36
C LEU A 152 -5.88 -18.52 22.10
N GLY A 153 -4.78 -19.02 21.54
CA GLY A 153 -4.58 -20.41 21.16
C GLY A 153 -5.15 -20.80 19.80
N ASP A 154 -5.91 -19.91 19.12
CA ASP A 154 -6.35 -20.19 17.76
C ASP A 154 -5.14 -20.33 16.82
N GLY A 155 -5.19 -21.32 15.93
CA GLY A 155 -4.22 -21.56 14.87
C GLY A 155 -4.84 -21.33 13.49
N TYR A 156 -4.13 -20.61 12.64
CA TYR A 156 -4.54 -20.29 11.27
C TYR A 156 -3.43 -20.62 10.28
N VAL A 157 -3.79 -20.99 9.06
CA VAL A 157 -2.90 -20.80 7.92
C VAL A 157 -2.76 -19.28 7.68
N MET A 158 -1.57 -18.79 7.39
CA MET A 158 -1.27 -17.35 7.24
C MET A 158 -2.26 -16.67 6.29
N GLU A 159 -2.55 -17.25 5.13
CA GLU A 159 -3.52 -16.71 4.19
C GLU A 159 -4.89 -16.45 4.85
N ASN A 160 -5.39 -17.39 5.62
CA ASN A 160 -6.66 -17.26 6.31
C ASN A 160 -6.64 -16.17 7.39
N LEU A 161 -5.51 -16.03 8.09
CA LEU A 161 -5.33 -14.97 9.08
C LEU A 161 -5.25 -13.58 8.41
N VAL A 162 -4.62 -13.49 7.24
CA VAL A 162 -4.59 -12.26 6.42
C VAL A 162 -6.00 -11.89 5.95
N TYR A 163 -6.82 -12.85 5.54
CA TYR A 163 -8.23 -12.58 5.23
C TYR A 163 -8.99 -12.03 6.44
N GLU A 164 -8.86 -12.64 7.63
CA GLU A 164 -9.52 -12.14 8.85
C GLU A 164 -9.05 -10.73 9.21
N MET A 165 -7.73 -10.48 9.16
CA MET A 165 -7.15 -9.16 9.37
C MET A 165 -7.71 -8.11 8.41
N MET A 166 -7.85 -8.42 7.12
CA MET A 166 -8.28 -7.45 6.13
C MET A 166 -9.79 -7.26 6.12
N MET A 167 -10.58 -8.33 6.21
CA MET A 167 -12.04 -8.28 6.13
C MET A 167 -12.66 -7.71 7.42
N GLN A 168 -12.28 -8.23 8.58
CA GLN A 168 -12.83 -7.83 9.88
C GLN A 168 -12.01 -6.73 10.54
N SER A 169 -10.86 -6.40 9.97
CA SER A 169 -9.95 -5.44 10.57
C SER A 169 -9.36 -5.90 11.92
N ASP A 170 -9.23 -7.22 12.11
CA ASP A 170 -8.79 -7.81 13.35
C ASP A 170 -7.39 -7.33 13.75
N ASN A 171 -7.25 -6.85 14.98
CA ASN A 171 -6.03 -6.23 15.48
C ASN A 171 -4.99 -7.26 15.93
N ASP A 172 -5.44 -8.32 16.59
CA ASP A 172 -4.54 -9.36 17.08
C ASP A 172 -4.05 -10.23 15.94
N ALA A 173 -4.87 -10.44 14.91
CA ALA A 173 -4.42 -11.04 13.66
C ALA A 173 -3.25 -10.24 13.03
N ALA A 174 -3.31 -8.91 13.02
CA ALA A 174 -2.23 -8.09 12.50
C ALA A 174 -0.94 -8.21 13.34
N TYR A 175 -1.05 -8.29 14.66
CA TYR A 175 0.12 -8.50 15.53
C TYR A 175 0.70 -9.91 15.40
N ALA A 176 -0.13 -10.94 15.27
CA ALA A 176 0.33 -12.31 15.05
C ALA A 176 1.09 -12.45 13.72
N ILE A 177 0.57 -11.84 12.65
CA ILE A 177 1.25 -11.76 11.34
C ILE A 177 2.58 -11.03 11.50
N ALA A 178 2.59 -9.85 12.13
CA ALA A 178 3.79 -9.06 12.32
C ALA A 178 4.88 -9.82 13.09
N LYS A 179 4.51 -10.49 14.17
CA LYS A 179 5.44 -11.30 14.96
C LYS A 179 5.98 -12.48 14.17
N HIS A 180 5.12 -13.18 13.44
CA HIS A 180 5.54 -14.33 12.63
C HIS A 180 6.55 -13.93 11.56
N LEU A 181 6.28 -12.85 10.82
CA LEU A 181 7.12 -12.41 9.70
C LEU A 181 8.40 -11.68 10.14
N GLY A 182 8.35 -10.96 11.25
CA GLY A 182 9.49 -10.19 11.77
C GLY A 182 10.33 -10.96 12.82
N GLY A 183 9.79 -12.03 13.39
CA GLY A 183 10.34 -12.65 14.61
C GLY A 183 9.98 -11.87 15.88
N ASP A 184 9.96 -10.54 15.78
CA ASP A 184 9.46 -9.61 16.78
C ASP A 184 8.74 -8.41 16.13
N THR A 185 7.99 -7.66 16.91
CA THR A 185 7.18 -6.55 16.39
C THR A 185 8.02 -5.37 15.90
N LEU A 186 9.14 -5.07 16.55
CA LEU A 186 10.01 -3.94 16.19
C LEU A 186 10.67 -4.18 14.83
N THR A 187 11.18 -5.38 14.60
CA THR A 187 11.72 -5.81 13.30
C THR A 187 10.67 -5.65 12.21
N PHE A 188 9.43 -6.05 12.47
CA PHE A 188 8.34 -5.88 11.50
C PHE A 188 8.04 -4.39 11.22
N TYR A 189 8.03 -3.51 12.23
CA TYR A 189 7.83 -2.06 12.01
C TYR A 189 8.94 -1.47 11.13
N ASN A 190 10.19 -1.92 11.31
CA ASN A 190 11.29 -1.52 10.44
C ASN A 190 11.04 -1.97 9.00
N MET A 191 10.59 -3.21 8.78
CA MET A 191 10.21 -3.70 7.44
C MET A 191 9.10 -2.85 6.80
N MET A 192 8.06 -2.45 7.57
CA MET A 192 7.00 -1.56 7.08
C MET A 192 7.56 -0.21 6.63
N ASN A 193 8.46 0.38 7.40
CA ASN A 193 9.05 1.69 7.10
C ASN A 193 10.07 1.62 5.95
N GLU A 194 10.84 0.55 5.85
CA GLU A 194 11.72 0.28 4.71
C GLU A 194 10.91 0.13 3.41
N LYS A 195 9.79 -0.61 3.44
CA LYS A 195 8.89 -0.73 2.29
C LYS A 195 8.26 0.62 1.94
N ALA A 196 7.83 1.41 2.92
CA ALA A 196 7.31 2.75 2.69
C ALA A 196 8.35 3.65 2.01
N ALA A 197 9.60 3.64 2.48
CA ALA A 197 10.71 4.37 1.88
C ALA A 197 11.00 3.90 0.45
N TYR A 198 11.01 2.58 0.22
CA TYR A 198 11.17 1.97 -1.12
C TYR A 198 10.10 2.45 -2.11
N LEU A 199 8.82 2.50 -1.68
CA LEU A 199 7.71 3.00 -2.49
C LEU A 199 7.72 4.53 -2.65
N GLY A 200 8.58 5.25 -1.93
CA GLY A 200 8.66 6.70 -1.96
C GLY A 200 7.59 7.42 -1.14
N MET A 201 7.01 6.75 -0.14
CA MET A 201 6.03 7.30 0.80
C MET A 201 6.73 8.18 1.85
N ARG A 202 7.10 9.39 1.45
CA ARG A 202 8.00 10.28 2.22
C ARG A 202 7.37 10.91 3.47
N ASN A 203 6.05 10.95 3.52
CA ASN A 203 5.29 11.53 4.62
C ASN A 203 4.55 10.44 5.42
N THR A 204 5.14 9.25 5.50
CA THR A 204 4.56 8.07 6.15
C THR A 204 5.52 7.49 7.16
N HIS A 205 5.00 7.12 8.32
CA HIS A 205 5.69 6.33 9.31
C HIS A 205 4.71 5.33 9.97
N PHE A 206 5.12 4.08 10.03
CA PHE A 206 4.38 3.00 10.68
C PHE A 206 5.00 2.66 12.03
N ALA A 207 4.20 2.76 13.10
CA ALA A 207 4.61 2.48 14.47
C ALA A 207 3.90 1.25 15.08
N ASN A 208 3.01 0.61 14.32
CA ASN A 208 2.37 -0.65 14.66
C ASN A 208 1.76 -1.28 13.40
N PRO A 209 1.42 -2.61 13.43
CA PRO A 209 0.95 -3.31 12.24
C PRO A 209 -0.56 -3.16 11.98
N ASN A 210 -1.31 -2.58 12.91
CA ASN A 210 -2.78 -2.61 12.91
C ASN A 210 -3.45 -1.24 12.79
N GLY A 211 -2.72 -0.14 13.01
CA GLY A 211 -3.25 1.22 12.94
C GLY A 211 -3.96 1.70 14.21
N MET A 212 -3.73 1.06 15.35
CA MET A 212 -4.19 1.58 16.65
C MET A 212 -3.51 2.93 16.95
N PRO A 213 -4.15 3.79 17.77
CA PRO A 213 -3.67 5.14 18.02
C PRO A 213 -2.21 5.19 18.50
N ASN A 214 -1.38 5.84 17.72
CA ASN A 214 0.00 6.17 18.04
C ASN A 214 0.37 7.43 17.25
N PHE A 215 0.91 8.47 17.90
CA PHE A 215 1.27 9.72 17.24
C PHE A 215 2.34 9.55 16.14
N GLN A 216 3.16 8.50 16.25
CA GLN A 216 4.16 8.16 15.25
C GLN A 216 3.60 7.30 14.09
N ASN A 217 2.32 6.90 14.12
CA ASN A 217 1.69 6.12 13.05
C ASN A 217 0.85 7.05 12.18
N TYR A 218 1.42 7.56 11.11
CA TYR A 218 0.77 8.52 10.21
C TYR A 218 1.11 8.25 8.74
N SER A 219 0.28 8.78 7.87
CA SER A 219 0.51 8.81 6.42
C SER A 219 -0.25 9.98 5.79
N THR A 220 -0.17 10.13 4.48
CA THR A 220 -0.96 11.06 3.69
C THR A 220 -1.90 10.29 2.75
N ALA A 221 -2.93 10.95 2.23
CA ALA A 221 -3.78 10.34 1.22
C ALA A 221 -2.96 10.00 -0.05
N SER A 222 -1.99 10.84 -0.42
CA SER A 222 -1.10 10.62 -1.57
C SER A 222 -0.18 9.42 -1.36
N ASP A 223 0.45 9.28 -0.19
CA ASP A 223 1.32 8.14 0.09
C ASP A 223 0.51 6.83 0.16
N MET A 224 -0.69 6.88 0.77
CA MET A 224 -1.60 5.73 0.78
C MET A 224 -2.10 5.36 -0.62
N MET A 225 -2.28 6.33 -1.52
CA MET A 225 -2.60 6.07 -2.92
C MET A 225 -1.46 5.31 -3.62
N THR A 226 -0.22 5.71 -3.38
CA THR A 226 0.97 4.99 -3.88
C THR A 226 0.97 3.54 -3.41
N LEU A 227 0.76 3.31 -2.12
CA LEU A 227 0.69 1.97 -1.54
C LEU A 227 -0.43 1.14 -2.15
N VAL A 228 -1.64 1.70 -2.23
CA VAL A 228 -2.82 1.00 -2.77
C VAL A 228 -2.63 0.60 -4.22
N ARG A 229 -2.14 1.51 -5.08
CA ARG A 229 -1.88 1.21 -6.48
C ARG A 229 -0.84 0.10 -6.64
N TYR A 230 0.21 0.12 -5.83
CA TYR A 230 1.23 -0.93 -5.82
C TYR A 230 0.61 -2.28 -5.41
N CYS A 231 -0.16 -2.31 -4.33
CA CYS A 231 -0.79 -3.54 -3.84
C CYS A 231 -1.82 -4.11 -4.82
N MET A 232 -2.63 -3.26 -5.45
CA MET A 232 -3.70 -3.71 -6.36
C MET A 232 -3.19 -4.28 -7.69
N ALA A 233 -1.92 -4.10 -8.02
CA ALA A 233 -1.26 -4.78 -9.12
C ALA A 233 -1.01 -6.27 -8.82
N ASP A 234 -1.01 -6.67 -7.55
CA ASP A 234 -0.90 -8.06 -7.11
C ASP A 234 -2.27 -8.72 -7.05
N SER A 235 -2.42 -9.87 -7.72
CA SER A 235 -3.70 -10.58 -7.81
C SER A 235 -4.17 -11.18 -6.49
N ALA A 236 -3.25 -11.64 -5.62
CA ALA A 236 -3.59 -12.17 -4.31
C ALA A 236 -4.11 -11.05 -3.40
N PHE A 237 -3.45 -9.88 -3.41
CA PHE A 237 -3.95 -8.71 -2.69
C PHE A 237 -5.35 -8.30 -3.18
N ALA A 238 -5.53 -8.16 -4.49
CA ALA A 238 -6.81 -7.77 -5.09
C ALA A 238 -7.93 -8.77 -4.72
N GLN A 239 -7.65 -10.06 -4.73
CA GLN A 239 -8.59 -11.10 -4.32
C GLN A 239 -8.97 -10.96 -2.83
N ILE A 240 -7.99 -10.76 -1.94
CA ILE A 240 -8.24 -10.63 -0.49
C ILE A 240 -9.15 -9.43 -0.22
N VAL A 241 -8.83 -8.25 -0.76
CA VAL A 241 -9.57 -7.01 -0.46
C VAL A 241 -10.92 -6.93 -1.17
N GLY A 242 -11.09 -7.64 -2.29
CA GLY A 242 -12.34 -7.74 -3.04
C GLY A 242 -13.33 -8.77 -2.48
N THR A 243 -12.94 -9.54 -1.47
CA THR A 243 -13.80 -10.58 -0.89
C THR A 243 -14.81 -9.99 0.09
N ALA A 244 -16.10 -10.08 -0.22
CA ALA A 244 -17.18 -9.58 0.62
C ALA A 244 -17.48 -10.49 1.81
N SER A 245 -17.43 -11.81 1.62
CA SER A 245 -17.67 -12.82 2.66
C SER A 245 -16.81 -14.06 2.43
N LYS A 246 -16.25 -14.65 3.48
CA LYS A 246 -15.44 -15.86 3.42
C LYS A 246 -15.66 -16.71 4.66
N ASP A 247 -15.77 -18.01 4.48
CA ASP A 247 -15.66 -18.99 5.55
C ASP A 247 -14.17 -19.32 5.73
N ILE A 248 -13.64 -18.99 6.92
CA ILE A 248 -12.22 -19.09 7.26
C ILE A 248 -11.99 -20.31 8.15
N PRO A 249 -11.36 -21.39 7.65
CA PRO A 249 -11.02 -22.52 8.44
C PRO A 249 -9.83 -22.24 9.38
N LEU A 250 -9.92 -22.70 10.62
CA LEU A 250 -8.83 -22.79 11.57
C LEU A 250 -8.11 -24.15 11.46
N ILE A 251 -6.91 -24.26 12.01
CA ILE A 251 -6.12 -25.50 12.00
C ILE A 251 -6.85 -26.64 12.75
N ASP A 252 -7.59 -26.34 13.80
CA ASP A 252 -8.38 -27.31 14.58
C ASP A 252 -9.73 -27.67 13.93
N LYS A 253 -9.95 -27.30 12.67
CA LYS A 253 -11.16 -27.53 11.86
C LYS A 253 -12.40 -26.75 12.31
N ARG A 254 -12.30 -25.82 13.25
CA ARG A 254 -13.34 -24.81 13.45
C ARG A 254 -13.39 -23.85 12.27
N HIS A 255 -14.50 -23.19 12.08
CA HIS A 255 -14.72 -22.24 11.00
C HIS A 255 -15.18 -20.89 11.54
N LEU A 256 -14.72 -19.82 10.91
CA LEU A 256 -15.08 -18.45 11.23
C LEU A 256 -15.66 -17.77 10.00
N LEU A 257 -16.99 -17.54 9.98
CA LEU A 257 -17.61 -16.78 8.91
C LEU A 257 -17.26 -15.30 9.05
N SER A 258 -16.52 -14.76 8.09
CA SER A 258 -16.09 -13.36 8.08
C SER A 258 -16.78 -12.60 6.96
N LYS A 259 -17.31 -11.40 7.30
CA LYS A 259 -17.88 -10.44 6.35
C LYS A 259 -17.02 -9.20 6.31
N ASN A 260 -16.76 -8.68 5.13
CA ASN A 260 -15.94 -7.50 4.97
C ASN A 260 -16.62 -6.26 5.58
N THR A 261 -15.86 -5.47 6.33
CA THR A 261 -16.33 -4.19 6.89
C THR A 261 -16.57 -3.11 5.83
N ASN A 262 -16.06 -3.30 4.61
CA ASN A 262 -16.31 -2.44 3.46
C ASN A 262 -17.65 -2.82 2.79
N VAL A 263 -18.71 -2.17 3.20
CA VAL A 263 -20.06 -2.44 2.65
C VAL A 263 -20.21 -2.06 1.17
N LEU A 264 -19.30 -1.25 0.61
CA LEU A 264 -19.34 -0.89 -0.82
C LEU A 264 -19.14 -2.10 -1.71
N LEU A 265 -18.50 -3.17 -1.25
CA LEU A 265 -18.37 -4.43 -1.99
C LEU A 265 -19.73 -5.04 -2.40
N GLU A 266 -20.77 -4.80 -1.60
CA GLU A 266 -22.13 -5.30 -1.85
C GLU A 266 -23.08 -4.18 -2.33
N GLN A 267 -22.77 -2.90 -2.04
CA GLN A 267 -23.71 -1.79 -2.21
C GLN A 267 -23.34 -0.80 -3.33
N TYR A 268 -22.13 -0.90 -3.88
CA TYR A 268 -21.65 0.03 -4.91
C TYR A 268 -21.21 -0.74 -6.16
N ASP A 269 -21.87 -0.46 -7.28
CA ASP A 269 -21.59 -1.12 -8.55
C ASP A 269 -20.13 -0.95 -8.98
N GLY A 270 -19.50 -2.07 -9.28
CA GLY A 270 -18.10 -2.12 -9.68
C GLY A 270 -17.09 -2.01 -8.54
N CYS A 271 -17.49 -1.98 -7.26
CA CYS A 271 -16.53 -1.96 -6.14
C CYS A 271 -15.69 -3.25 -6.10
N ILE A 272 -14.36 -3.08 -6.04
CA ILE A 272 -13.37 -4.17 -5.99
C ILE A 272 -12.47 -4.13 -4.74
N GLY A 273 -12.79 -3.32 -3.74
CA GLY A 273 -12.04 -3.24 -2.47
C GLY A 273 -12.14 -1.86 -1.84
N ILE A 274 -11.36 -1.51 -0.79
CA ILE A 274 -10.12 -2.16 -0.32
C ILE A 274 -10.18 -2.32 1.22
N LYS A 275 -10.14 -1.22 2.00
CA LYS A 275 -10.00 -1.29 3.46
C LYS A 275 -10.66 -0.13 4.17
N THR A 276 -11.39 -0.44 5.24
CA THR A 276 -11.93 0.55 6.18
C THR A 276 -10.97 0.80 7.32
N GLY A 277 -11.01 2.02 7.90
CA GLY A 277 -10.31 2.36 9.12
C GLY A 277 -11.15 3.26 10.03
N TYR A 278 -10.99 3.10 11.34
CA TYR A 278 -11.56 3.99 12.33
C TYR A 278 -10.76 3.94 13.63
N THR A 279 -10.40 5.09 14.11
CA THR A 279 -10.05 5.36 15.52
C THR A 279 -10.60 6.74 15.89
N LYS A 280 -10.71 7.02 17.19
CA LYS A 280 -11.13 8.36 17.62
C LYS A 280 -10.21 9.47 17.09
N MET A 281 -8.91 9.18 16.91
CA MET A 281 -7.92 10.14 16.40
C MET A 281 -7.95 10.30 14.88
N ALA A 282 -8.19 9.22 14.14
CA ALA A 282 -8.16 9.23 12.69
C ALA A 282 -9.51 9.61 12.06
N GLY A 283 -10.61 9.52 12.83
CA GLY A 283 -11.95 9.55 12.27
C GLY A 283 -12.24 8.36 11.36
N TYR A 284 -13.22 8.49 10.49
CA TYR A 284 -13.62 7.40 9.57
C TYR A 284 -12.84 7.51 8.26
N CYS A 285 -12.02 6.49 7.99
CA CYS A 285 -11.15 6.38 6.82
C CYS A 285 -11.60 5.24 5.92
N LEU A 286 -11.38 5.38 4.60
CA LEU A 286 -11.66 4.35 3.60
C LEU A 286 -10.64 4.45 2.45
N ALA A 287 -10.01 3.33 2.11
CA ALA A 287 -9.40 3.11 0.82
C ALA A 287 -10.40 2.32 -0.03
N SER A 288 -10.76 2.80 -1.19
CA SER A 288 -11.71 2.18 -2.12
C SER A 288 -11.13 2.02 -3.50
N ALA A 289 -11.58 1.00 -4.21
CA ALA A 289 -11.35 0.81 -5.64
C ALA A 289 -12.67 0.42 -6.31
N ALA A 290 -12.90 0.96 -7.49
CA ALA A 290 -14.04 0.57 -8.30
C ALA A 290 -13.67 0.48 -9.78
N ARG A 291 -14.26 -0.48 -10.50
CA ARG A 291 -14.06 -0.69 -11.93
C ARG A 291 -15.40 -0.71 -12.64
N ARG A 292 -15.53 0.12 -13.67
CA ARG A 292 -16.67 0.11 -14.61
C ARG A 292 -16.11 0.17 -16.03
N ASN A 293 -16.46 -0.82 -16.85
CA ASN A 293 -15.89 -1.00 -18.18
C ASN A 293 -14.34 -1.01 -18.10
N ASP A 294 -13.65 -0.18 -18.90
CA ASP A 294 -12.20 -0.08 -18.96
C ASP A 294 -11.60 0.95 -17.97
N THR A 295 -12.44 1.56 -17.14
CA THR A 295 -12.00 2.56 -16.14
C THR A 295 -11.92 1.95 -14.75
N THR A 296 -10.75 2.06 -14.13
CA THR A 296 -10.53 1.69 -12.72
C THR A 296 -10.15 2.93 -11.94
N LEU A 297 -10.88 3.21 -10.88
CA LEU A 297 -10.64 4.35 -9.99
C LEU A 297 -10.18 3.88 -8.63
N PHE A 298 -9.19 4.57 -8.08
CA PHE A 298 -8.75 4.43 -6.68
C PHE A 298 -9.07 5.69 -5.91
N LEU A 299 -9.54 5.52 -4.68
CA LEU A 299 -9.88 6.59 -3.76
C LEU A 299 -9.31 6.33 -2.37
N ILE A 300 -8.60 7.29 -1.83
CA ILE A 300 -8.28 7.36 -0.40
C ILE A 300 -9.08 8.50 0.20
N LEU A 301 -9.85 8.22 1.25
CA LEU A 301 -10.67 9.17 1.98
C LEU A 301 -10.35 9.08 3.47
N LEU A 302 -9.96 10.21 4.08
CA LEU A 302 -9.49 10.30 5.45
C LEU A 302 -10.36 11.25 6.27
N ASN A 303 -10.68 10.83 7.50
CA ASN A 303 -11.40 11.60 8.51
C ASN A 303 -12.75 12.14 8.03
N SER A 304 -13.63 11.25 7.55
CA SER A 304 -15.03 11.57 7.35
C SER A 304 -15.79 11.60 8.68
N LYS A 305 -16.87 12.36 8.75
CA LYS A 305 -17.62 12.70 9.97
C LYS A 305 -18.14 11.48 10.74
N ASN A 306 -18.63 10.46 10.04
CA ASN A 306 -19.20 9.26 10.68
C ASN A 306 -19.11 8.03 9.76
N ARG A 307 -19.54 6.85 10.30
CA ARG A 307 -19.48 5.59 9.58
C ARG A 307 -20.25 5.59 8.26
N ALA A 308 -21.42 6.19 8.21
CA ALA A 308 -22.23 6.23 6.99
C ALA A 308 -21.61 7.20 5.97
N SER A 309 -21.21 8.39 6.43
CA SER A 309 -20.63 9.44 5.57
C SER A 309 -19.42 8.92 4.78
N ARG A 310 -18.51 8.14 5.38
CA ARG A 310 -17.33 7.65 4.64
C ARG A 310 -17.72 6.78 3.42
N PHE A 311 -18.84 6.06 3.47
CA PHE A 311 -19.31 5.24 2.34
C PHE A 311 -20.05 6.10 1.31
N THR A 312 -20.97 6.97 1.76
CA THR A 312 -21.71 7.86 0.85
C THR A 312 -20.79 8.85 0.15
N GLU A 313 -19.85 9.44 0.85
CA GLU A 313 -18.85 10.37 0.29
C GLU A 313 -17.91 9.67 -0.69
N SER A 314 -17.51 8.42 -0.39
CA SER A 314 -16.71 7.63 -1.33
C SER A 314 -17.50 7.28 -2.60
N ALA A 315 -18.78 6.93 -2.49
CA ALA A 315 -19.64 6.70 -3.65
C ALA A 315 -19.76 7.96 -4.52
N LEU A 316 -20.02 9.14 -3.91
CA LEU A 316 -20.10 10.42 -4.63
C LEU A 316 -18.80 10.77 -5.37
N LEU A 317 -17.64 10.57 -4.72
CA LEU A 317 -16.33 10.80 -5.34
C LEU A 317 -16.06 9.84 -6.50
N LEU A 318 -16.39 8.58 -6.34
CA LEU A 318 -16.22 7.57 -7.39
C LEU A 318 -17.15 7.84 -8.58
N ASP A 319 -18.44 8.17 -8.34
CA ASP A 319 -19.38 8.53 -9.40
C ASP A 319 -18.93 9.77 -10.17
N TYR A 320 -18.48 10.81 -9.45
CA TYR A 320 -17.86 11.98 -10.08
C TYR A 320 -16.66 11.58 -10.94
N GLY A 321 -15.78 10.72 -10.42
CA GLY A 321 -14.61 10.23 -11.16
C GLY A 321 -14.98 9.49 -12.45
N PHE A 322 -15.98 8.62 -12.41
CA PHE A 322 -16.46 7.93 -13.61
C PHE A 322 -17.07 8.92 -14.64
N ASN A 323 -17.78 9.95 -14.18
CA ASN A 323 -18.30 10.98 -15.07
C ASN A 323 -17.18 11.80 -15.73
N VAL A 324 -16.13 12.14 -14.98
CA VAL A 324 -14.93 12.82 -15.51
C VAL A 324 -14.25 11.95 -16.57
N MET A 325 -14.02 10.67 -16.29
CA MET A 325 -13.34 9.78 -17.24
C MET A 325 -14.18 9.50 -18.48
N LYS A 326 -15.50 9.37 -18.34
CA LYS A 326 -16.41 9.29 -19.48
C LYS A 326 -16.28 10.52 -20.39
N ALA A 327 -16.38 11.71 -19.84
CA ALA A 327 -16.22 12.98 -20.59
C ALA A 327 -14.85 13.10 -21.25
N TYR A 328 -13.78 12.63 -20.55
CA TYR A 328 -12.41 12.59 -21.10
C TYR A 328 -12.29 11.68 -22.32
N HIS A 329 -12.85 10.48 -22.26
CA HIS A 329 -12.84 9.53 -23.38
C HIS A 329 -13.69 10.00 -24.57
N GLU A 330 -14.83 10.64 -24.32
CA GLU A 330 -15.68 11.19 -25.38
C GLU A 330 -15.00 12.31 -26.18
N ARG A 331 -14.17 13.15 -25.54
CA ARG A 331 -13.43 14.22 -26.25
C ARG A 331 -12.21 13.74 -27.03
N ARG A 332 -11.77 12.52 -26.83
CA ARG A 332 -10.62 11.94 -27.55
C ARG A 332 -11.01 11.06 -28.74
N LYS A 333 -12.32 10.83 -28.93
CA LYS A 333 -12.88 10.20 -30.13
C LYS A 333 -13.09 11.23 -31.22
#